data_6135a4f3343dc92df66f30a999f06876
#
_entry.id   6135a4f3343dc92df66f30a999f06876
#
_cell.length_a   1.000
_cell.length_b   1.000
_cell.length_c   1.000
_cell.angle_alpha   90.00
_cell.angle_beta   90.00
_cell.angle_gamma   90.00
#
_symmetry.space_group_name_H-M   'P 1'
#
loop_
_entity.id
_entity.type
_entity.pdbx_description
1 polymer ?
#
loop_
_entity_poly.entity_id
_entity_poly.type
_entity_poly.pdbx_seq_one_letter_code
_entity_poly.pdbx_strand_id
1 'polypeptide(L)'
;MKRKYLVVFQKTANNFSGCAPDILGCGSVGDTLEEMRSNMKEALEFHFEGTVEDGTSIPEPATTTVDFSPESEDYDPSVLYTVVEWLEVEVPAVKESHAGVAAD
;
A
#
# COMPACT_ATOMS: atom_id res chain seq x y z
N MET A 1 -15.05 -5.71 0.84
CA MET A 1 -15.13 -4.34 0.30
C MET A 1 -13.81 -3.99 -0.37
N LYS A 2 -13.86 -3.36 -1.52
CA LYS A 2 -12.65 -3.06 -2.27
C LYS A 2 -12.35 -1.57 -2.24
N ARG A 3 -11.07 -1.24 -2.20
CA ARG A 3 -10.59 0.14 -2.27
C ARG A 3 -9.39 0.19 -3.18
N LYS A 4 -9.15 1.37 -3.76
CA LYS A 4 -7.97 1.61 -4.59
C LYS A 4 -7.03 2.53 -3.85
N TYR A 5 -5.79 2.09 -3.69
CA TYR A 5 -4.74 2.89 -3.07
C TYR A 5 -3.68 3.23 -4.10
N LEU A 6 -3.14 4.42 -4.00
CA LEU A 6 -2.00 4.79 -4.82
C LEU A 6 -0.80 4.01 -4.32
N VAL A 7 -0.12 3.34 -5.25
CA VAL A 7 1.09 2.60 -4.91
C VAL A 7 2.22 3.07 -5.80
N VAL A 8 3.43 2.97 -5.28
CA VAL A 8 4.64 3.44 -5.93
C VAL A 8 5.59 2.26 -6.03
N PHE A 9 5.96 1.91 -7.26
CA PHE A 9 6.92 0.86 -7.52
C PHE A 9 8.17 1.49 -8.08
N GLN A 10 9.32 1.23 -7.47
CA GLN A 10 10.59 1.80 -7.89
C GLN A 10 11.50 0.70 -8.38
N LYS A 11 12.01 0.85 -9.60
CA LYS A 11 12.92 -0.14 -10.19
C LYS A 11 14.34 0.27 -9.88
N THR A 12 15.10 -0.66 -9.31
CA THR A 12 16.54 -0.49 -9.13
C THR A 12 17.27 -1.51 -10.02
N ALA A 13 18.59 -1.54 -9.94
CA ALA A 13 19.37 -2.49 -10.73
C ALA A 13 19.03 -3.94 -10.40
N ASN A 14 18.51 -4.20 -9.20
CA ASN A 14 18.31 -5.57 -8.71
C ASN A 14 16.87 -6.05 -8.77
N ASN A 15 15.91 -5.16 -8.47
CA ASN A 15 14.51 -5.56 -8.37
C ASN A 15 13.59 -4.35 -8.34
N PHE A 16 12.30 -4.61 -8.14
CA PHE A 16 11.33 -3.58 -7.80
C PHE A 16 11.11 -3.57 -6.30
N SER A 17 10.90 -2.38 -5.76
CA SER A 17 10.38 -2.22 -4.41
C SER A 17 9.10 -1.39 -4.48
N GLY A 18 8.19 -1.62 -3.57
CA GLY A 18 6.89 -0.95 -3.61
C GLY A 18 6.44 -0.50 -2.25
N CYS A 19 5.66 0.57 -2.25
CA CYS A 19 5.03 1.07 -1.04
C CYS A 19 3.72 1.74 -1.39
N ALA A 20 2.90 1.94 -0.36
CA ALA A 20 1.65 2.69 -0.48
C ALA A 20 1.78 3.89 0.45
N PRO A 21 1.79 5.13 -0.09
CA PRO A 21 2.00 6.31 0.76
C PRO A 21 1.00 6.45 1.90
N ASP A 22 -0.24 5.98 1.71
CA ASP A 22 -1.26 6.11 2.74
C ASP A 22 -1.16 5.02 3.81
N ILE A 23 -0.36 3.99 3.59
CA ILE A 23 -0.27 2.86 4.51
C ILE A 23 1.18 2.73 4.98
N LEU A 24 1.47 3.38 6.08
CA LEU A 24 2.83 3.39 6.62
C LEU A 24 3.23 2.00 7.08
N GLY A 25 4.48 1.66 6.82
CA GLY A 25 5.03 0.39 7.27
C GLY A 25 4.68 -0.79 6.39
N CYS A 26 3.99 -0.57 5.29
CA CYS A 26 3.64 -1.65 4.37
C CYS A 26 4.44 -1.49 3.08
N GLY A 27 5.19 -2.51 2.72
CA GLY A 27 5.96 -2.50 1.50
C GLY A 27 6.18 -3.92 1.00
N SER A 28 6.69 -4.02 -0.22
CA SER A 28 6.97 -5.32 -0.81
C SER A 28 8.05 -5.18 -1.88
N VAL A 29 8.50 -6.31 -2.39
CA VAL A 29 9.50 -6.37 -3.47
C VAL A 29 9.06 -7.38 -4.51
N GLY A 30 9.64 -7.30 -5.69
CA GLY A 30 9.36 -8.25 -6.76
C GLY A 30 10.39 -8.10 -7.87
N ASP A 31 10.51 -9.13 -8.70
CA ASP A 31 11.48 -9.13 -9.80
C ASP A 31 10.90 -8.56 -11.07
N THR A 32 9.59 -8.61 -11.23
CA THR A 32 8.89 -8.04 -12.39
C THR A 32 7.76 -7.15 -11.89
N LEU A 33 7.25 -6.31 -12.79
CA LEU A 33 6.15 -5.43 -12.43
C LEU A 33 4.90 -6.22 -12.08
N GLU A 34 4.63 -7.29 -12.81
CA GLU A 34 3.49 -8.14 -12.54
C GLU A 34 3.60 -8.79 -11.17
N GLU A 35 4.78 -9.32 -10.85
CA GLU A 35 5.02 -9.91 -9.53
C GLU A 35 4.90 -8.86 -8.44
N MET A 36 5.42 -7.65 -8.71
CA MET A 36 5.35 -6.55 -7.76
C MET A 36 3.90 -6.21 -7.42
N ARG A 37 3.03 -6.16 -8.43
CA ARG A 37 1.61 -5.87 -8.21
C ARG A 37 0.96 -6.94 -7.34
N SER A 38 1.24 -8.20 -7.64
CA SER A 38 0.69 -9.31 -6.88
C SER A 38 1.17 -9.28 -5.43
N ASN A 39 2.47 -9.08 -5.24
CA ASN A 39 3.06 -9.06 -3.91
C ASN A 39 2.56 -7.87 -3.09
N MET A 40 2.41 -6.70 -3.74
CA MET A 40 1.94 -5.52 -3.04
C MET A 40 0.48 -5.67 -2.61
N LYS A 41 -0.35 -6.26 -3.49
CA LYS A 41 -1.73 -6.53 -3.15
C LYS A 41 -1.83 -7.45 -1.94
N GLU A 42 -1.04 -8.52 -1.94
CA GLU A 42 -1.03 -9.46 -0.83
C GLU A 42 -0.56 -8.81 0.46
N ALA A 43 0.50 -7.99 0.36
CA ALA A 43 1.05 -7.31 1.53
C ALA A 43 0.05 -6.34 2.14
N LEU A 44 -0.66 -5.58 1.31
CA LEU A 44 -1.67 -4.65 1.79
C LEU A 44 -2.83 -5.38 2.44
N GLU A 45 -3.31 -6.43 1.81
CA GLU A 45 -4.45 -7.18 2.34
C GLU A 45 -4.10 -7.83 3.67
N PHE A 46 -2.89 -8.36 3.78
CA PHE A 46 -2.42 -8.94 5.03
C PHE A 46 -2.28 -7.85 6.12
N HIS A 47 -1.74 -6.70 5.75
CA HIS A 47 -1.57 -5.58 6.68
C HIS A 47 -2.93 -5.12 7.22
N PHE A 48 -3.94 -5.06 6.35
CA PHE A 48 -5.27 -4.62 6.77
C PHE A 48 -5.92 -5.61 7.73
N GLU A 49 -5.68 -6.91 7.55
CA GLU A 49 -6.20 -7.91 8.47
C GLU A 49 -5.61 -7.70 9.86
N GLY A 50 -4.30 -7.44 9.93
CA GLY A 50 -3.66 -7.15 11.20
C GLY A 50 -4.16 -5.88 11.84
N THR A 51 -4.43 -4.86 11.02
CA THR A 51 -4.96 -3.59 11.50
C THR A 51 -6.32 -3.78 12.18
N VAL A 52 -7.18 -4.58 11.54
CA VAL A 52 -8.51 -4.86 12.10
C VAL A 52 -8.38 -5.66 13.40
N GLU A 53 -7.49 -6.65 13.41
CA GLU A 53 -7.28 -7.44 14.62
C GLU A 53 -6.79 -6.58 15.79
N ASP A 54 -5.97 -5.57 15.49
CA ASP A 54 -5.45 -4.67 16.52
C ASP A 54 -6.48 -3.64 16.97
N GLY A 55 -7.62 -3.58 16.30
CA GLY A 55 -8.68 -2.63 16.67
C GLY A 55 -8.40 -1.22 16.19
N THR A 56 -7.46 -1.04 15.27
CA THR A 56 -7.16 0.27 14.73
C THR A 56 -7.86 0.46 13.38
N SER A 57 -7.96 1.72 12.97
CA SER A 57 -8.64 2.06 11.73
C SER A 57 -7.73 1.87 10.52
N ILE A 58 -8.30 1.40 9.42
CA ILE A 58 -7.59 1.32 8.16
C ILE A 58 -7.65 2.70 7.51
N PRO A 59 -6.49 3.30 7.19
CA PRO A 59 -6.50 4.64 6.56
C PRO A 59 -7.23 4.63 5.23
N GLU A 60 -7.98 5.70 4.98
CA GLU A 60 -8.67 5.87 3.71
C GLU A 60 -7.67 6.28 2.63
N PRO A 61 -7.94 5.94 1.35
CA PRO A 61 -7.08 6.45 0.28
C PRO A 61 -7.17 7.97 0.21
N ALA A 62 -6.04 8.62 0.38
CA ALA A 62 -5.97 10.09 0.42
C ALA A 62 -4.95 10.64 -0.56
N THR A 63 -3.83 9.95 -0.74
CA THR A 63 -2.76 10.40 -1.63
C THR A 63 -3.15 10.17 -3.08
N THR A 64 -3.04 11.22 -3.90
CA THR A 64 -3.36 11.13 -5.32
C THR A 64 -2.15 11.39 -6.22
N THR A 65 -1.08 11.98 -5.68
CA THR A 65 0.13 12.24 -6.44
C THR A 65 1.34 12.05 -5.54
N VAL A 66 2.48 11.79 -6.17
CA VAL A 66 3.76 11.69 -5.48
C VAL A 66 4.80 12.47 -6.28
N ASP A 67 5.85 12.94 -5.61
CA ASP A 67 6.90 13.72 -6.23
C ASP A 67 8.26 13.06 -5.96
N PHE A 68 8.90 12.60 -7.03
CA PHE A 68 10.22 12.00 -6.95
C PHE A 68 11.24 12.80 -7.77
N SER A 69 10.98 14.09 -7.99
CA SER A 69 11.93 14.95 -8.68
C SER A 69 13.22 15.07 -7.85
N PRO A 70 14.33 15.49 -8.49
CA PRO A 70 15.59 15.63 -7.76
C PRO A 70 15.53 16.58 -6.57
N GLU A 71 14.56 17.49 -6.53
CA GLU A 71 14.37 18.41 -5.42
C GLU A 71 13.57 17.81 -4.28
N SER A 72 12.94 16.66 -4.50
CA SER A 72 12.09 16.03 -3.50
C SER A 72 12.94 15.27 -2.47
N GLU A 73 12.45 15.21 -1.24
CA GLU A 73 13.08 14.41 -0.20
C GLU A 73 13.02 12.92 -0.52
N ASP A 74 12.09 12.53 -1.38
CA ASP A 74 11.91 11.13 -1.75
C ASP A 74 12.78 10.71 -2.93
N TYR A 75 13.59 11.63 -3.46
CA TYR A 75 14.45 11.31 -4.59
C TYR A 75 15.57 10.35 -4.18
N ASP A 76 15.75 9.31 -4.98
CA ASP A 76 16.80 8.31 -4.75
C ASP A 76 17.50 8.05 -6.09
N PRO A 77 18.78 8.43 -6.22
CA PRO A 77 19.48 8.27 -7.49
C PRO A 77 19.73 6.82 -7.89
N SER A 78 19.54 5.85 -6.98
CA SER A 78 19.67 4.44 -7.34
C SER A 78 18.44 3.90 -8.06
N VAL A 79 17.34 4.66 -8.06
CA VAL A 79 16.12 4.25 -8.73
C VAL A 79 16.21 4.58 -10.22
N LEU A 80 16.05 3.56 -11.06
CA LEU A 80 16.14 3.73 -12.50
C LEU A 80 14.88 4.38 -13.06
N TYR A 81 13.71 3.97 -12.55
CA TYR A 81 12.44 4.61 -12.89
C TYR A 81 11.39 4.24 -11.85
N THR A 82 10.30 4.99 -11.84
CA THR A 82 9.21 4.82 -10.89
C THR A 82 7.91 4.60 -11.65
N VAL A 83 7.12 3.64 -11.18
CA VAL A 83 5.78 3.40 -11.70
C VAL A 83 4.80 3.74 -10.60
N VAL A 84 3.84 4.60 -10.90
CA VAL A 84 2.81 5.00 -9.95
C VAL A 84 1.48 4.56 -10.51
N GLU A 85 0.71 3.80 -9.73
CA GLU A 85 -0.57 3.33 -10.21
C GLU A 85 -1.54 3.14 -9.06
N TRP A 86 -2.81 2.97 -9.40
CA TRP A 86 -3.85 2.65 -8.44
C TRP A 86 -3.98 1.14 -8.36
N LEU A 87 -3.91 0.61 -7.16
CA LEU A 87 -4.02 -0.83 -6.93
C LEU A 87 -5.29 -1.11 -6.15
N GLU A 88 -6.16 -1.93 -6.73
CA GLU A 88 -7.39 -2.33 -6.06
C GLU A 88 -7.09 -3.50 -5.14
N VAL A 89 -7.50 -3.38 -3.88
CA VAL A 89 -7.25 -4.40 -2.87
C VAL A 89 -8.54 -4.68 -2.09
N GLU A 90 -8.62 -5.86 -1.55
CA GLU A 90 -9.73 -6.24 -0.69
C GLU A 90 -9.48 -5.71 0.71
N VAL A 91 -10.46 -5.00 1.27
CA VAL A 91 -10.36 -4.43 2.61
C VAL A 91 -11.36 -5.16 3.50
N PRO A 92 -10.92 -5.71 4.63
CA PRO A 92 -11.84 -6.42 5.53
C PRO A 92 -12.92 -5.48 6.03
N ALA A 93 -14.14 -6.02 6.19
CA ALA A 93 -15.22 -5.25 6.78
C ALA A 93 -14.87 -4.95 8.23
N VAL A 94 -15.06 -3.69 8.64
CA VAL A 94 -14.85 -3.31 10.02
C VAL A 94 -15.99 -3.86 10.85
N LYS A 95 -15.65 -4.60 11.91
CA LYS A 95 -16.68 -5.16 12.80
C LYS A 95 -16.96 -4.14 13.87
N GLU A 96 -18.03 -3.51 13.70
CA GLU A 96 -18.46 -2.63 14.77
C GLU A 96 -19.26 -3.41 15.77
N SER A 97 -19.09 -3.64 15.51
CA SER A 97 -19.52 -4.02 16.06
C SER A 97 -19.48 -4.65 16.71
N HIS A 98 -19.29 -4.76 16.55
CA HIS A 98 -19.29 -5.11 17.08
C HIS A 98 -19.44 -4.85 17.78
N ALA A 99 -19.61 -4.65 17.49
CA ALA A 99 -19.82 -4.25 17.98
C ALA A 99 -20.38 -3.99 18.28
N GLY A 100 -20.59 -3.99 18.19
CA GLY A 100 -21.05 -3.66 18.66
C GLY A 100 -21.64 -3.85 18.85
N VAL A 101 -21.72 -4.12 18.74
CA VAL A 101 -22.17 -4.09 19.15
C VAL A 101 -22.37 -4.34 19.65
N ALA A 102 -22.45 -4.55 19.66
CA ALA A 102 -22.65 -4.61 20.38
C ALA A 102 -22.87 -4.60 20.92
N ALA A 103 -22.97 -4.65 20.91
CA ALA A 103 -23.18 -4.43 21.53
C ALA A 103 -23.51 -4.42 21.90
N ASP A 104 -23.62 -4.59 21.91
CA ASP A 104 -23.95 -4.39 22.42
C ASP A 104 -24.11 -4.50 22.79
#